data_06dd51d75235e87a89846258f9c468db
#
_entry.id   06dd51d75235e87a89846258f9c468db
#
_cell.length_a   1.000
_cell.length_b   1.000
_cell.length_c   1.000
_cell.angle_alpha   90.00
_cell.angle_beta   90.00
_cell.angle_gamma   90.00
#
_symmetry.space_group_name_H-M   'P 1'
#
loop_
_entity.id
_entity.type
_entity.pdbx_description
1 polymer ?
#
loop_
_entity_poly.entity_id
_entity_poly.type
_entity_poly.pdbx_seq_one_letter_code
_entity_poly.pdbx_strand_id
1 'polypeptide(L)'
;TSKPSWFNDQEPDHAAVRNAIDIARKAPNHHRTEPARFYLLDKSRIEEVGRLFGEVVAGTSPNEFLSERAAKKTEEWGSSPGLIVVTCFTDHSSELVASKPAIEINVAALIQSAAVAIPLANGETPPPAV
;
A
#
# COMPACT_ATOMS: atom_id res chain seq x y z
N THR A 1 -6.19 10.14 10.24
CA THR A 1 -6.35 8.91 9.45
C THR A 1 -7.45 9.09 8.43
N SER A 2 -7.15 8.88 7.16
CA SER A 2 -8.15 8.95 6.08
C SER A 2 -9.14 7.79 6.21
N LYS A 3 -10.43 8.07 5.93
CA LYS A 3 -11.49 7.05 5.92
C LYS A 3 -11.87 6.74 4.47
N PRO A 4 -12.22 5.48 4.14
CA PRO A 4 -12.65 5.13 2.78
C PRO A 4 -13.80 6.00 2.25
N SER A 5 -14.71 6.41 3.13
CA SER A 5 -15.83 7.30 2.79
C SER A 5 -15.42 8.72 2.36
N TRP A 6 -14.16 9.08 2.52
CA TRP A 6 -13.64 10.39 2.10
C TRP A 6 -13.06 10.37 0.68
N PHE A 7 -12.89 9.20 0.09
CA PHE A 7 -12.41 9.09 -1.26
C PHE A 7 -13.54 9.44 -2.25
N ASN A 8 -13.17 10.10 -3.33
CA ASN A 8 -14.04 10.24 -4.48
C ASN A 8 -13.85 9.04 -5.43
N ASP A 9 -14.66 8.96 -6.48
CA ASP A 9 -14.60 7.85 -7.45
C ASP A 9 -13.53 8.07 -8.54
N GLN A 10 -12.76 9.13 -8.43
CA GLN A 10 -11.77 9.48 -9.43
C GLN A 10 -10.54 8.59 -9.30
N GLU A 11 -10.22 7.88 -10.38
CA GLU A 11 -8.98 7.12 -10.47
C GLU A 11 -7.78 8.07 -10.44
N PRO A 12 -6.73 7.76 -9.65
CA PRO A 12 -5.53 8.58 -9.60
C PRO A 12 -4.78 8.54 -10.94
N ASP A 13 -4.10 9.63 -11.27
CA ASP A 13 -3.20 9.67 -12.42
C ASP A 13 -2.03 8.71 -12.21
N HIS A 14 -2.01 7.60 -12.94
CA HIS A 14 -0.99 6.57 -12.83
C HIS A 14 0.41 7.09 -13.17
N ALA A 15 0.54 8.06 -14.07
CA ALA A 15 1.82 8.67 -14.41
C ALA A 15 2.37 9.48 -13.22
N ALA A 16 1.53 10.25 -12.54
CA ALA A 16 1.88 11.00 -11.35
C ALA A 16 2.27 10.06 -10.20
N VAL A 17 1.54 8.98 -10.01
CA VAL A 17 1.83 7.96 -8.98
C VAL A 17 3.19 7.29 -9.26
N ARG A 18 3.47 6.90 -10.50
CA ARG A 18 4.77 6.33 -10.88
C ARG A 18 5.92 7.29 -10.62
N ASN A 19 5.74 8.56 -10.96
CA ASN A 19 6.75 9.59 -10.69
C ASN A 19 6.98 9.75 -9.18
N ALA A 20 5.94 9.74 -8.37
CA ALA A 20 6.04 9.77 -6.91
C ALA A 20 6.81 8.56 -6.36
N ILE A 21 6.56 7.36 -6.89
CA ILE A 21 7.29 6.14 -6.51
C ILE A 21 8.77 6.26 -6.90
N ASP A 22 9.09 6.79 -8.07
CA ASP A 22 10.49 6.99 -8.50
C ASP A 22 11.22 7.96 -7.58
N ILE A 23 10.55 8.99 -7.08
CA ILE A 23 11.10 9.90 -6.07
C ILE A 23 11.30 9.17 -4.74
N ALA A 24 10.32 8.42 -4.30
CA ALA A 24 10.36 7.66 -3.05
C ALA A 24 11.51 6.63 -3.03
N ARG A 25 11.80 6.00 -4.16
CA ARG A 25 12.91 5.04 -4.31
C ARG A 25 14.29 5.65 -4.09
N LYS A 26 14.41 6.97 -4.14
CA LYS A 26 15.66 7.69 -3.84
C LYS A 26 15.93 7.79 -2.33
N ALA A 27 14.99 7.40 -1.48
CA ALA A 27 15.22 7.35 -0.04
C ALA A 27 16.41 6.42 0.28
N PRO A 28 17.25 6.80 1.26
CA PRO A 28 18.40 5.99 1.63
C PRO A 28 18.01 4.58 2.04
N ASN A 29 18.73 3.59 1.55
CA ASN A 29 18.56 2.22 2.00
C ASN A 29 19.92 1.56 2.27
N HIS A 30 19.92 0.61 3.20
CA HIS A 30 21.13 -0.05 3.65
C HIS A 30 21.70 -0.96 2.54
N HIS A 31 23.00 -0.83 2.27
CA HIS A 31 23.69 -1.56 1.20
C HIS A 31 23.10 -1.40 -0.21
N ARG A 32 22.25 -0.40 -0.44
CA ARG A 32 21.58 -0.18 -1.73
C ARG A 32 20.84 -1.43 -2.25
N THR A 33 20.27 -2.22 -1.37
CA THR A 33 19.58 -3.46 -1.72
C THR A 33 18.24 -3.23 -2.42
N GLU A 34 17.67 -2.01 -2.31
CA GLU A 34 16.36 -1.64 -2.87
C GLU A 34 15.30 -2.74 -2.65
N PRO A 35 15.03 -3.11 -1.38
CA PRO A 35 14.19 -4.27 -1.07
C PRO A 35 12.71 -4.05 -1.34
N ALA A 36 12.28 -2.80 -1.53
CA ALA A 36 10.89 -2.47 -1.76
C ALA A 36 10.47 -2.76 -3.20
N ARG A 37 9.29 -3.36 -3.36
CA ARG A 37 8.62 -3.53 -4.65
C ARG A 37 7.25 -2.88 -4.57
N PHE A 38 6.92 -2.08 -5.57
CA PHE A 38 5.67 -1.33 -5.65
C PHE A 38 4.80 -1.93 -6.75
N TYR A 39 3.55 -2.21 -6.42
CA TYR A 39 2.55 -2.71 -7.35
C TYR A 39 1.40 -1.74 -7.38
N LEU A 40 1.25 -1.02 -8.49
CA LEU A 40 0.11 -0.14 -8.73
C LEU A 40 -1.00 -0.99 -9.36
N LEU A 41 -2.11 -1.13 -8.64
CA LEU A 41 -3.20 -2.01 -9.06
C LEU A 41 -4.20 -1.25 -9.93
N ASP A 42 -4.69 -1.93 -10.97
CA ASP A 42 -5.84 -1.49 -11.74
C ASP A 42 -7.15 -1.82 -11.02
N LYS A 43 -8.26 -1.33 -11.55
CA LYS A 43 -9.58 -1.50 -10.94
C LYS A 43 -9.95 -2.97 -10.72
N SER A 44 -9.67 -3.84 -11.69
CA SER A 44 -9.99 -5.26 -11.58
C SER A 44 -9.22 -5.95 -10.47
N ARG A 45 -7.97 -5.58 -10.28
CA ARG A 45 -7.12 -6.09 -9.19
C ARG A 45 -7.53 -5.55 -7.83
N ILE A 46 -7.98 -4.30 -7.77
CA ILE A 46 -8.51 -3.71 -6.54
C ILE A 46 -9.79 -4.45 -6.10
N GLU A 47 -10.69 -4.75 -7.02
CA GLU A 47 -11.88 -5.54 -6.75
C GLU A 47 -11.54 -6.95 -6.23
N GLU A 48 -10.54 -7.60 -6.83
CA GLU A 48 -10.04 -8.90 -6.38
C GLU A 48 -9.45 -8.84 -4.96
N VAL A 49 -8.69 -7.80 -4.64
CA VAL A 49 -8.18 -7.57 -3.26
C VAL A 49 -9.34 -7.43 -2.28
N GLY A 50 -10.36 -6.67 -2.62
CA GLY A 50 -11.57 -6.54 -1.80
C GLY A 50 -12.22 -7.88 -1.54
N ARG A 51 -12.41 -8.70 -2.57
CA ARG A 51 -12.97 -10.06 -2.48
C ARG A 51 -12.14 -10.94 -1.54
N LEU A 52 -10.82 -11.00 -1.73
CA LEU A 52 -9.91 -11.79 -0.90
C LEU A 52 -9.95 -11.34 0.56
N PHE A 53 -10.02 -10.04 0.80
CA PHE A 53 -10.12 -9.49 2.15
C PHE A 53 -11.42 -9.92 2.83
N GLY A 54 -12.52 -9.89 2.09
CA GLY A 54 -13.82 -10.40 2.57
C GLY A 54 -13.76 -11.89 2.92
N GLU A 55 -13.15 -12.70 2.07
CA GLU A 55 -12.98 -14.14 2.33
C GLU A 55 -12.17 -14.42 3.60
N VAL A 56 -11.09 -13.68 3.82
CA VAL A 56 -10.29 -13.80 5.05
C VAL A 56 -11.11 -13.44 6.29
N VAL A 57 -11.91 -12.39 6.22
CA VAL A 57 -12.77 -11.96 7.33
C VAL A 57 -13.89 -12.97 7.60
N ALA A 58 -14.48 -13.55 6.55
CA ALA A 58 -15.52 -14.58 6.70
C ALA A 58 -14.97 -15.86 7.35
N GLY A 59 -13.74 -16.24 7.03
CA GLY A 59 -13.12 -17.46 7.53
C GLY A 59 -13.77 -18.74 6.96
N THR A 60 -13.50 -19.88 7.60
CA THR A 60 -13.98 -21.20 7.14
C THR A 60 -15.38 -21.55 7.61
N SER A 61 -15.88 -20.92 8.68
CA SER A 61 -17.21 -21.16 9.27
C SER A 61 -17.88 -19.83 9.58
N PRO A 62 -18.30 -19.08 8.55
CA PRO A 62 -18.88 -17.76 8.76
C PRO A 62 -20.24 -17.87 9.47
N ASN A 63 -20.46 -17.00 10.45
CA ASN A 63 -21.79 -16.71 11.02
C ASN A 63 -22.34 -15.43 10.38
N GLU A 64 -23.57 -15.04 10.74
CA GLU A 64 -24.21 -13.84 10.21
C GLU A 64 -23.35 -12.58 10.43
N PHE A 65 -22.84 -12.39 11.64
CA PHE A 65 -21.95 -11.25 11.97
C PHE A 65 -20.68 -11.21 11.11
N LEU A 66 -20.00 -12.34 10.93
CA LEU A 66 -18.81 -12.42 10.09
C LEU A 66 -19.14 -12.22 8.62
N SER A 67 -20.28 -12.71 8.14
CA SER A 67 -20.72 -12.53 6.76
C SER A 67 -21.02 -11.07 6.45
N GLU A 68 -21.70 -10.36 7.31
CA GLU A 68 -21.95 -8.92 7.16
C GLU A 68 -20.65 -8.12 7.18
N ARG A 69 -19.75 -8.44 8.11
CA ARG A 69 -18.46 -7.79 8.21
C ARG A 69 -17.58 -8.07 6.97
N ALA A 70 -17.61 -9.28 6.45
CA ALA A 70 -16.92 -9.67 5.22
C ALA A 70 -17.43 -8.89 4.02
N ALA A 71 -18.74 -8.78 3.84
CA ALA A 71 -19.37 -8.02 2.76
C ALA A 71 -18.98 -6.54 2.83
N LYS A 72 -18.99 -5.96 4.02
CA LYS A 72 -18.55 -4.57 4.24
C LYS A 72 -17.09 -4.38 3.86
N LYS A 73 -16.20 -5.30 4.22
CA LYS A 73 -14.78 -5.23 3.88
C LYS A 73 -14.54 -5.44 2.39
N THR A 74 -15.26 -6.32 1.75
CA THR A 74 -15.20 -6.50 0.30
C THR A 74 -15.54 -5.20 -0.44
N GLU A 75 -16.62 -4.54 -0.05
CA GLU A 75 -17.03 -3.26 -0.63
C GLU A 75 -16.02 -2.14 -0.33
N GLU A 76 -15.63 -2.00 0.93
CA GLU A 76 -14.72 -0.94 1.40
C GLU A 76 -13.37 -0.96 0.65
N TRP A 77 -12.79 -2.12 0.47
CA TRP A 77 -11.51 -2.28 -0.22
C TRP A 77 -11.66 -2.36 -1.75
N GLY A 78 -12.70 -3.06 -2.22
CA GLY A 78 -12.93 -3.25 -3.65
C GLY A 78 -13.39 -1.99 -4.39
N SER A 79 -13.98 -1.03 -3.70
CA SER A 79 -14.39 0.26 -4.25
C SER A 79 -13.31 1.35 -4.17
N SER A 80 -12.14 1.03 -3.65
CA SER A 80 -11.04 2.00 -3.57
C SER A 80 -10.67 2.54 -4.97
N PRO A 81 -10.52 3.85 -5.15
CA PRO A 81 -10.19 4.44 -6.45
C PRO A 81 -8.75 4.16 -6.90
N GLY A 82 -7.89 3.80 -5.97
CA GLY A 82 -6.49 3.46 -6.23
C GLY A 82 -5.89 2.66 -5.09
N LEU A 83 -4.98 1.76 -5.41
CA LEU A 83 -4.28 0.94 -4.42
C LEU A 83 -2.85 0.67 -4.86
N ILE A 84 -1.92 0.90 -3.96
CA ILE A 84 -0.52 0.52 -4.11
C ILE A 84 -0.21 -0.54 -3.07
N VAL A 85 0.28 -1.68 -3.53
CA VAL A 85 0.83 -2.71 -2.65
C VAL A 85 2.34 -2.55 -2.61
N VAL A 86 2.91 -2.49 -1.43
CA VAL A 86 4.35 -2.43 -1.22
C VAL A 86 4.80 -3.70 -0.53
N THR A 87 5.75 -4.38 -1.14
CA THR A 87 6.35 -5.59 -0.57
C THR A 87 7.81 -5.37 -0.28
N CYS A 88 8.31 -6.03 0.75
CA CYS A 88 9.73 -6.05 1.08
C CYS A 88 10.30 -7.40 0.65
N PHE A 89 11.27 -7.35 -0.25
CA PHE A 89 12.04 -8.53 -0.60
C PHE A 89 13.05 -8.82 0.51
N THR A 90 12.98 -10.01 1.08
CA THR A 90 13.93 -10.48 2.10
C THR A 90 14.78 -11.58 1.51
N ASP A 91 16.09 -11.35 1.50
CA ASP A 91 17.07 -12.40 1.19
C ASP A 91 17.46 -13.09 2.50
N HIS A 92 17.57 -14.41 2.46
CA HIS A 92 17.96 -15.23 3.59
C HIS A 92 19.48 -15.45 3.70
N SER A 93 20.31 -14.72 2.94
CA SER A 93 21.75 -14.74 3.13
C SER A 93 22.09 -14.24 4.54
N SER A 94 23.11 -14.81 5.17
CA SER A 94 23.49 -14.48 6.54
C SER A 94 23.79 -12.98 6.74
N GLU A 95 24.39 -12.35 5.73
CA GLU A 95 24.70 -10.92 5.75
C GLU A 95 23.43 -10.06 5.71
N LEU A 96 22.49 -10.36 4.83
CA LEU A 96 21.24 -9.63 4.74
C LEU A 96 20.30 -9.90 5.92
N VAL A 97 20.31 -11.09 6.48
CA VAL A 97 19.57 -11.39 7.72
C VAL A 97 20.09 -10.55 8.88
N ALA A 98 21.41 -10.38 9.01
CA ALA A 98 22.00 -9.55 10.04
C ALA A 98 21.66 -8.06 9.90
N SER A 99 21.42 -7.58 8.68
CA SER A 99 21.05 -6.17 8.40
C SER A 99 19.54 -5.95 8.25
N LYS A 100 18.73 -6.98 8.43
CA LYS A 100 17.28 -6.91 8.25
C LYS A 100 16.58 -5.75 8.97
N PRO A 101 16.87 -5.44 10.24
CA PRO A 101 16.23 -4.31 10.92
C PRO A 101 16.47 -2.97 10.22
N ALA A 102 17.68 -2.74 9.71
CA ALA A 102 18.01 -1.52 8.97
C ALA A 102 17.28 -1.47 7.61
N ILE A 103 17.12 -2.60 6.93
CA ILE A 103 16.35 -2.70 5.69
C ILE A 103 14.88 -2.37 5.95
N GLU A 104 14.29 -2.91 6.99
CA GLU A 104 12.90 -2.66 7.37
C GLU A 104 12.65 -1.18 7.69
N ILE A 105 13.57 -0.52 8.41
CA ILE A 105 13.49 0.91 8.69
C ILE A 105 13.57 1.73 7.40
N ASN A 106 14.44 1.37 6.48
CA ASN A 106 14.58 2.07 5.20
C ASN A 106 13.33 1.91 4.33
N VAL A 107 12.68 0.75 4.35
CA VAL A 107 11.40 0.54 3.65
C VAL A 107 10.30 1.40 4.27
N ALA A 108 10.23 1.52 5.59
CA ALA A 108 9.29 2.41 6.23
C ALA A 108 9.50 3.88 5.83
N ALA A 109 10.74 4.36 5.77
CA ALA A 109 11.07 5.69 5.29
C ALA A 109 10.69 5.89 3.81
N LEU A 110 10.87 4.88 2.97
CA LEU A 110 10.46 4.88 1.59
C LEU A 110 8.94 5.02 1.43
N ILE A 111 8.17 4.28 2.24
CA ILE A 111 6.70 4.36 2.25
C ILE A 111 6.23 5.76 2.69
N GLN A 112 6.85 6.34 3.73
CA GLN A 112 6.54 7.70 4.17
C GLN A 112 6.86 8.74 3.09
N SER A 113 7.98 8.59 2.40
CA SER A 113 8.35 9.47 1.27
C SER A 113 7.34 9.39 0.14
N ALA A 114 6.83 8.19 -0.18
CA ALA A 114 5.78 8.01 -1.16
C ALA A 114 4.47 8.67 -0.73
N ALA A 115 4.09 8.54 0.55
CA ALA A 115 2.88 9.14 1.09
C ALA A 115 2.88 10.68 1.03
N VAL A 116 4.04 11.31 1.10
CA VAL A 116 4.21 12.76 0.91
C VAL A 116 4.25 13.13 -0.58
N ALA A 117 4.96 12.35 -1.40
CA ALA A 117 5.16 12.65 -2.81
C ALA A 117 3.85 12.56 -3.63
N ILE A 118 2.95 11.62 -3.30
CA ILE A 118 1.67 11.46 -3.99
C ILE A 118 0.77 12.69 -3.85
N PRO A 119 0.51 13.22 -2.63
CA PRO A 119 -0.25 14.48 -2.46
C PRO A 119 0.37 15.66 -3.21
N LEU A 120 1.68 15.83 -3.16
CA LEU A 120 2.39 16.90 -3.87
C LEU A 120 2.25 16.77 -5.39
N ALA A 121 2.33 15.55 -5.94
CA ALA A 121 2.15 15.29 -7.36
C ALA A 121 0.73 15.64 -7.84
N ASN A 122 -0.29 15.51 -6.98
CA ASN A 122 -1.68 15.87 -7.25
C ASN A 122 -1.99 17.35 -6.94
N GLY A 123 -1.03 18.16 -6.49
CA GLY A 123 -1.22 19.53 -6.09
C GLY A 123 -1.90 19.70 -4.73
N GLU A 124 -1.94 18.67 -3.92
CA GLU A 124 -2.52 18.66 -2.58
C GLU A 124 -1.49 19.05 -1.52
N THR A 125 -1.99 19.55 -0.38
CA THR A 125 -1.13 19.79 0.77
C THR A 125 -0.75 18.43 1.41
N PRO A 126 0.55 18.17 1.67
CA PRO A 126 0.95 16.93 2.33
C PRO A 126 0.35 16.84 3.74
N PRO A 127 0.06 15.61 4.23
CA PRO A 127 -0.43 15.45 5.59
C PRO A 127 0.63 15.92 6.61
N PRO A 128 0.21 16.40 7.79
CA PRO A 128 1.15 16.81 8.83
C PRO A 128 2.05 15.64 9.24
N ALA A 129 3.31 15.94 9.54
CA ALA A 129 4.25 14.95 10.06
C ALA A 129 3.73 14.39 11.40
N VAL A 130 3.75 13.08 11.52
CA VAL A 130 3.36 12.35 12.73
C VAL A 130 4.59 12.14 13.60
#